data_ea294d7ffe0af552a7aa0616782c1745
#
_entry.id   ea294d7ffe0af552a7aa0616782c1745
#
_cell.length_a   1.000
_cell.length_b   1.000
_cell.length_c   1.000
_cell.angle_alpha   90.00
_cell.angle_beta   90.00
_cell.angle_gamma   90.00
#
_symmetry.space_group_name_H-M   'P 1'
#
loop_
_entity.id
_entity.type
_entity.pdbx_description
1 polymer ?
#
loop_
_entity_poly.entity_id
_entity_poly.type
_entity_poly.pdbx_seq_one_letter_code
_entity_poly.pdbx_strand_id
1 'polypeptide(L)'
;MIVTHRDVIGYIPNDELDWNSSRIVDRSAYRPGMQVEALVLRADAASGELGFSRKELLEDPWPAYPHREGDTTEGTVAAVLPNGNLLVNADGIVGEVLKYNVSWFNFQSGMNRYRTGDRLRVLLVKFDPEARVLFLSGTGGAESPWNGVNYRVGSKYEVTVLRTDRMAVMVALDGIIGEIPRERIGWITPPSAEGAFAEGERIEAQLIFINRTKRVAQFSRKAVLPDPWSVPIAEGDVAEAKVV
;
A
#
# COMPACT_ATOMS: atom_id res chain seq x y z
N MET A 1 20.56 -3.70 20.16
CA MET A 1 20.25 -2.87 21.37
C MET A 1 21.42 -2.99 22.34
N ILE A 2 21.86 -1.89 22.94
CA ILE A 2 22.93 -1.90 23.95
C ILE A 2 22.28 -2.03 25.32
N VAL A 3 22.82 -2.89 26.16
CA VAL A 3 22.37 -3.17 27.53
C VAL A 3 23.55 -3.21 28.50
N THR A 4 23.28 -3.11 29.79
CA THR A 4 24.32 -3.29 30.84
C THR A 4 23.87 -4.34 31.84
N HIS A 5 24.80 -5.17 32.26
CA HIS A 5 24.60 -6.12 33.36
C HIS A 5 25.82 -6.10 34.28
N ARG A 6 25.62 -5.79 35.57
CA ARG A 6 26.71 -5.72 36.57
C ARG A 6 27.89 -4.87 36.08
N ASP A 7 27.59 -3.67 35.57
CA ASP A 7 28.57 -2.69 35.03
C ASP A 7 29.34 -3.15 33.76
N VAL A 8 28.99 -4.29 33.19
CA VAL A 8 29.51 -4.72 31.90
C VAL A 8 28.54 -4.32 30.79
N ILE A 9 29.10 -3.76 29.71
CA ILE A 9 28.31 -3.39 28.53
C ILE A 9 28.17 -4.63 27.67
N GLY A 10 26.93 -4.93 27.26
CA GLY A 10 26.61 -5.99 26.34
C GLY A 10 25.63 -5.53 25.26
N TYR A 11 25.24 -6.43 24.39
CA TYR A 11 24.31 -6.13 23.32
C TYR A 11 23.29 -7.26 23.10
N ILE A 12 22.09 -6.87 22.66
CA ILE A 12 21.11 -7.78 22.08
C ILE A 12 21.03 -7.44 20.59
N PRO A 13 21.41 -8.35 19.69
CA PRO A 13 21.18 -8.18 18.24
C PRO A 13 19.70 -7.91 17.94
N ASN A 14 19.40 -7.26 16.83
CA ASN A 14 18.01 -6.95 16.50
C ASN A 14 17.16 -8.21 16.30
N ASP A 15 17.72 -9.23 15.67
CA ASP A 15 17.10 -10.54 15.43
C ASP A 15 17.00 -11.43 16.68
N GLU A 16 17.57 -10.99 17.79
CA GLU A 16 17.50 -11.63 19.12
C GLU A 16 16.54 -10.92 20.10
N LEU A 17 15.83 -9.88 19.65
CA LEU A 17 14.87 -9.16 20.49
C LEU A 17 13.55 -9.91 20.66
N ASP A 18 12.99 -10.42 19.57
CA ASP A 18 11.79 -11.27 19.51
C ASP A 18 11.72 -12.03 18.19
N TRP A 19 10.71 -12.88 18.01
CA TRP A 19 10.53 -13.73 16.83
C TRP A 19 10.19 -12.97 15.53
N ASN A 20 9.74 -11.72 15.63
CA ASN A 20 9.43 -10.84 14.49
C ASN A 20 10.55 -9.83 14.20
N SER A 21 11.53 -9.71 15.07
CA SER A 21 12.53 -8.64 15.04
C SER A 21 13.53 -8.73 13.88
N SER A 22 13.61 -9.88 13.20
CA SER A 22 14.32 -10.01 11.92
C SER A 22 13.65 -9.22 10.77
N ARG A 23 12.34 -8.93 10.90
CA ARG A 23 11.56 -8.18 9.91
C ARG A 23 11.29 -6.75 10.36
N ILE A 24 10.92 -6.59 11.63
CA ILE A 24 10.61 -5.28 12.21
C ILE A 24 11.06 -5.23 13.66
N VAL A 25 11.75 -4.15 14.03
CA VAL A 25 12.11 -3.86 15.42
C VAL A 25 11.26 -2.68 15.87
N ASP A 26 10.36 -2.93 16.79
CA ASP A 26 9.68 -1.83 17.51
C ASP A 26 10.61 -1.23 18.56
N ARG A 27 11.41 -0.28 18.12
CA ARG A 27 12.33 0.44 19.03
C ARG A 27 11.60 1.30 20.06
N SER A 28 10.33 1.61 19.86
CA SER A 28 9.54 2.39 20.81
C SER A 28 9.19 1.60 22.08
N ALA A 29 9.20 0.26 21.97
CA ALA A 29 9.03 -0.65 23.10
C ALA A 29 10.21 -0.65 24.07
N TYR A 30 11.37 -0.13 23.67
CA TYR A 30 12.60 -0.12 24.46
C TYR A 30 13.06 1.30 24.72
N ARG A 31 13.10 1.67 26.00
CA ARG A 31 13.54 3.01 26.45
C ARG A 31 14.79 2.91 27.33
N PRO A 32 15.70 3.89 27.28
CA PRO A 32 16.81 3.96 28.21
C PRO A 32 16.34 3.85 29.67
N GLY A 33 17.00 3.00 30.44
CA GLY A 33 16.65 2.72 31.83
C GLY A 33 15.63 1.61 32.07
N MET A 34 15.01 1.09 31.00
CA MET A 34 14.12 -0.07 31.11
C MET A 34 14.90 -1.34 31.42
N GLN A 35 14.39 -2.14 32.35
CA GLN A 35 14.93 -3.47 32.61
C GLN A 35 14.32 -4.48 31.68
N VAL A 36 15.14 -5.33 31.09
CA VAL A 36 14.72 -6.43 30.21
C VAL A 36 15.38 -7.72 30.67
N GLU A 37 14.61 -8.80 30.67
CA GLU A 37 15.16 -10.14 30.87
C GLU A 37 15.69 -10.65 29.53
N ALA A 38 16.89 -11.25 29.56
CA ALA A 38 17.52 -11.82 28.36
C ALA A 38 18.44 -12.97 28.77
N LEU A 39 18.52 -13.99 27.92
CA LEU A 39 19.45 -15.10 28.04
C LEU A 39 20.84 -14.66 27.60
N VAL A 40 21.88 -15.02 28.34
CA VAL A 40 23.27 -14.81 27.91
C VAL A 40 23.62 -15.84 26.84
N LEU A 41 23.87 -15.39 25.62
CA LEU A 41 24.31 -16.22 24.51
C LEU A 41 25.84 -16.35 24.46
N ARG A 42 26.54 -15.27 24.83
CA ARG A 42 27.98 -15.17 24.77
C ARG A 42 28.51 -14.35 25.93
N ALA A 43 29.53 -14.86 26.59
CA ALA A 43 30.29 -14.15 27.58
C ALA A 43 31.78 -14.47 27.39
N ASP A 44 32.55 -13.48 26.98
CA ASP A 44 33.99 -13.59 26.76
C ASP A 44 34.70 -12.52 27.59
N ALA A 45 35.28 -12.93 28.71
CA ALA A 45 35.99 -12.04 29.61
C ALA A 45 37.32 -11.51 29.01
N ALA A 46 37.90 -12.23 28.02
CA ALA A 46 39.15 -11.80 27.41
C ALA A 46 38.94 -10.67 26.39
N SER A 47 37.85 -10.73 25.63
CA SER A 47 37.47 -9.68 24.68
C SER A 47 36.54 -8.62 25.32
N GLY A 48 35.99 -8.89 26.48
CA GLY A 48 34.97 -8.04 27.13
C GLY A 48 33.61 -8.11 26.41
N GLU A 49 33.36 -9.14 25.59
CA GLU A 49 32.13 -9.26 24.82
C GLU A 49 31.03 -10.00 25.59
N LEU A 50 29.86 -9.36 25.69
CA LEU A 50 28.67 -9.92 26.32
C LEU A 50 27.48 -9.80 25.40
N GLY A 51 26.98 -10.94 24.90
CA GLY A 51 25.83 -11.02 23.98
C GLY A 51 24.62 -11.68 24.65
N PHE A 52 23.43 -11.16 24.37
CA PHE A 52 22.19 -11.61 24.95
C PHE A 52 21.12 -11.89 23.88
N SER A 53 20.18 -12.77 24.21
CA SER A 53 18.93 -12.97 23.48
C SER A 53 17.73 -12.80 24.42
N ARG A 54 16.78 -11.99 24.03
CA ARG A 54 15.46 -11.96 24.65
C ARG A 54 14.52 -12.96 23.99
N LYS A 55 14.69 -13.17 22.69
CA LYS A 55 13.90 -14.10 21.87
C LYS A 55 13.87 -15.52 22.48
N GLU A 56 14.99 -16.02 22.96
CA GLU A 56 15.13 -17.36 23.55
C GLU A 56 14.30 -17.55 24.84
N LEU A 57 13.84 -16.47 25.47
CA LEU A 57 12.93 -16.51 26.62
C LEU A 57 11.45 -16.45 26.23
N LEU A 58 11.17 -16.20 24.95
CA LEU A 58 9.81 -16.08 24.43
C LEU A 58 9.37 -17.39 23.76
N GLU A 59 8.10 -17.70 23.90
CA GLU A 59 7.51 -18.81 23.15
C GLU A 59 7.58 -18.54 21.65
N ASP A 60 8.04 -19.54 20.88
CA ASP A 60 8.09 -19.47 19.43
C ASP A 60 6.68 -19.55 18.82
N PRO A 61 6.17 -18.50 18.19
CA PRO A 61 4.81 -18.50 17.63
C PRO A 61 4.69 -19.32 16.34
N TRP A 62 5.79 -19.67 15.68
CA TRP A 62 5.75 -20.31 14.37
C TRP A 62 5.19 -21.72 14.37
N PRO A 63 5.58 -22.63 15.29
CA PRO A 63 5.04 -23.99 15.32
C PRO A 63 3.55 -24.05 15.69
N ALA A 64 3.09 -23.10 16.51
CA ALA A 64 1.72 -23.02 16.99
C ALA A 64 0.81 -22.10 16.16
N TYR A 65 1.27 -21.64 15.01
CA TYR A 65 0.51 -20.71 14.17
C TYR A 65 -0.82 -21.35 13.71
N PRO A 66 -1.99 -20.70 13.98
CA PRO A 66 -3.28 -21.36 13.82
C PRO A 66 -3.78 -21.45 12.37
N HIS A 67 -3.16 -20.72 11.46
CA HIS A 67 -3.64 -20.59 10.08
C HIS A 67 -2.77 -21.38 9.08
N ARG A 68 -3.37 -21.72 7.94
CA ARG A 68 -2.75 -22.42 6.82
C ARG A 68 -2.80 -21.59 5.55
N GLU A 69 -2.04 -21.98 4.55
CA GLU A 69 -2.14 -21.38 3.21
C GLU A 69 -3.57 -21.50 2.69
N GLY A 70 -4.11 -20.40 2.16
CA GLY A 70 -5.50 -20.28 1.73
C GLY A 70 -6.46 -19.72 2.79
N ASP A 71 -6.09 -19.70 4.07
CA ASP A 71 -6.91 -19.10 5.11
C ASP A 71 -6.89 -17.57 5.05
N THR A 72 -7.96 -16.97 5.56
CA THR A 72 -8.03 -15.50 5.71
C THR A 72 -8.14 -15.14 7.18
N THR A 73 -7.39 -14.14 7.60
CA THR A 73 -7.46 -13.58 8.96
C THR A 73 -7.43 -12.05 8.93
N GLU A 74 -7.67 -11.43 10.06
CA GLU A 74 -7.43 -10.02 10.25
C GLU A 74 -5.99 -9.79 10.70
N GLY A 75 -5.31 -8.84 10.06
CA GLY A 75 -3.97 -8.43 10.43
C GLY A 75 -3.91 -6.93 10.75
N THR A 76 -2.88 -6.55 11.49
CA THR A 76 -2.57 -5.15 11.77
C THR A 76 -1.28 -4.74 11.07
N VAL A 77 -1.29 -3.62 10.36
CA VAL A 77 -0.09 -3.08 9.71
C VAL A 77 0.94 -2.71 10.76
N ALA A 78 2.03 -3.45 10.78
CA ALA A 78 3.16 -3.20 11.67
C ALA A 78 4.11 -2.14 11.09
N ALA A 79 4.30 -2.13 9.77
CA ALA A 79 5.06 -1.09 9.09
C ALA A 79 4.67 -0.98 7.60
N VAL A 80 4.90 0.20 7.04
CA VAL A 80 4.86 0.48 5.60
C VAL A 80 6.29 0.67 5.13
N LEU A 81 6.74 -0.20 4.23
CA LEU A 81 8.11 -0.17 3.73
C LEU A 81 8.29 0.88 2.62
N PRO A 82 9.51 1.43 2.43
CA PRO A 82 9.78 2.44 1.39
C PRO A 82 9.47 1.96 -0.04
N ASN A 83 9.54 0.65 -0.29
CA ASN A 83 9.19 0.06 -1.58
C ASN A 83 7.67 -0.11 -1.80
N GLY A 84 6.85 0.25 -0.79
CA GLY A 84 5.40 0.14 -0.80
C GLY A 84 4.83 -1.20 -0.31
N ASN A 85 5.66 -2.16 0.10
CA ASN A 85 5.21 -3.38 0.75
C ASN A 85 4.74 -3.07 2.18
N LEU A 86 3.84 -3.90 2.70
CA LEU A 86 3.41 -3.81 4.10
C LEU A 86 4.00 -4.96 4.90
N LEU A 87 4.41 -4.68 6.11
CA LEU A 87 4.59 -5.69 7.15
C LEU A 87 3.32 -5.72 7.98
N VAL A 88 2.73 -6.89 8.11
CA VAL A 88 1.42 -7.09 8.76
C VAL A 88 1.56 -8.15 9.83
N ASN A 89 1.22 -7.79 11.05
CA ASN A 89 1.10 -8.75 12.14
C ASN A 89 -0.25 -9.47 11.99
N ALA A 90 -0.18 -10.75 11.72
CA ALA A 90 -1.32 -11.66 11.64
C ALA A 90 -1.15 -12.70 12.75
N ASP A 91 -1.95 -12.56 13.81
CA ASP A 91 -1.98 -13.46 14.96
C ASP A 91 -0.60 -13.80 15.55
N GLY A 92 0.23 -12.79 15.78
CA GLY A 92 1.52 -12.89 16.46
C GLY A 92 2.72 -13.06 15.52
N ILE A 93 2.52 -13.37 14.24
CA ILE A 93 3.60 -13.45 13.24
C ILE A 93 3.51 -12.27 12.27
N VAL A 94 4.66 -11.65 12.01
CA VAL A 94 4.76 -10.57 11.02
C VAL A 94 5.05 -11.16 9.65
N GLY A 95 4.06 -11.09 8.77
CA GLY A 95 4.14 -11.44 7.36
C GLY A 95 4.32 -10.23 6.45
N GLU A 96 4.66 -10.48 5.19
CA GLU A 96 4.83 -9.45 4.18
C GLU A 96 3.70 -9.49 3.16
N VAL A 97 3.08 -8.33 2.92
CA VAL A 97 2.15 -8.10 1.82
C VAL A 97 2.89 -7.30 0.76
N LEU A 98 3.12 -7.90 -0.39
CA LEU A 98 3.74 -7.20 -1.51
C LEU A 98 2.83 -6.07 -1.99
N LYS A 99 3.41 -4.94 -2.38
CA LYS A 99 2.66 -3.75 -2.83
C LYS A 99 1.59 -4.03 -3.89
N TYR A 100 1.84 -4.99 -4.77
CA TYR A 100 0.89 -5.39 -5.82
C TYR A 100 -0.29 -6.22 -5.30
N ASN A 101 -0.15 -6.77 -4.09
CA ASN A 101 -1.13 -7.62 -3.41
C ASN A 101 -1.78 -6.93 -2.21
N VAL A 102 -1.48 -5.67 -1.95
CA VAL A 102 -2.11 -4.91 -0.86
C VAL A 102 -3.58 -4.66 -1.16
N SER A 103 -3.88 -4.31 -2.40
CA SER A 103 -5.26 -4.15 -2.89
C SER A 103 -5.30 -4.40 -4.39
N TRP A 104 -6.52 -4.53 -4.94
CA TRP A 104 -6.73 -4.57 -6.38
C TRP A 104 -6.40 -3.25 -7.09
N PHE A 105 -6.12 -2.21 -6.34
CA PHE A 105 -5.80 -0.89 -6.84
C PHE A 105 -4.31 -0.78 -7.22
N ASN A 106 -4.03 -0.08 -8.32
CA ASN A 106 -2.65 0.12 -8.74
C ASN A 106 -1.92 1.11 -7.83
N PHE A 107 -0.76 0.71 -7.33
CA PHE A 107 0.06 1.49 -6.39
C PHE A 107 0.83 2.65 -7.02
N GLN A 108 0.91 2.73 -8.34
CA GLN A 108 1.65 3.80 -9.02
C GLN A 108 1.08 5.20 -8.76
N SER A 109 -0.16 5.28 -8.27
CA SER A 109 -0.84 6.53 -7.95
C SER A 109 -0.59 7.07 -6.55
N GLY A 110 0.35 6.52 -5.79
CA GLY A 110 0.65 6.98 -4.42
C GLY A 110 -0.48 6.75 -3.40
N MET A 111 -1.42 5.85 -3.70
CA MET A 111 -2.56 5.53 -2.84
C MET A 111 -2.26 4.47 -1.79
N ASN A 112 -1.06 4.44 -1.22
CA ASN A 112 -0.88 3.66 -0.01
C ASN A 112 -1.63 4.35 1.14
N ARG A 113 -2.89 3.94 1.36
CA ARG A 113 -3.74 4.47 2.42
C ARG A 113 -3.41 3.87 3.78
N TYR A 114 -2.61 2.81 3.82
CA TYR A 114 -2.30 2.11 5.06
C TYR A 114 -1.22 2.83 5.85
N ARG A 115 -1.47 2.91 7.15
CA ARG A 115 -0.55 3.42 8.15
C ARG A 115 -0.29 2.33 9.18
N THR A 116 0.81 2.42 9.89
CA THR A 116 1.05 1.57 11.06
C THR A 116 -0.14 1.65 12.02
N GLY A 117 -0.65 0.50 12.44
CA GLY A 117 -1.84 0.36 13.27
C GLY A 117 -3.14 0.10 12.52
N ASP A 118 -3.19 0.31 11.20
CA ASP A 118 -4.39 0.00 10.42
C ASP A 118 -4.66 -1.50 10.39
N ARG A 119 -5.95 -1.87 10.35
CA ARG A 119 -6.39 -3.24 10.20
C ARG A 119 -6.71 -3.54 8.74
N LEU A 120 -6.37 -4.74 8.30
CA LEU A 120 -6.79 -5.24 7.00
C LEU A 120 -7.01 -6.75 7.07
N ARG A 121 -7.95 -7.23 6.26
CA ARG A 121 -8.13 -8.66 6.05
C ARG A 121 -7.06 -9.16 5.09
N VAL A 122 -6.39 -10.24 5.46
CA VAL A 122 -5.32 -10.83 4.66
C VAL A 122 -5.59 -12.30 4.37
N LEU A 123 -5.18 -12.74 3.18
CA LEU A 123 -5.12 -14.13 2.78
C LEU A 123 -3.68 -14.63 2.98
N LEU A 124 -3.51 -15.78 3.56
CA LEU A 124 -2.22 -16.46 3.66
C LEU A 124 -1.87 -17.06 2.29
N VAL A 125 -0.83 -16.54 1.67
CA VAL A 125 -0.36 -16.99 0.34
C VAL A 125 0.71 -18.06 0.48
N LYS A 126 1.62 -17.88 1.45
CA LYS A 126 2.68 -18.83 1.76
C LYS A 126 3.00 -18.79 3.25
N PHE A 127 3.10 -19.97 3.86
CA PHE A 127 3.53 -20.16 5.22
C PHE A 127 4.61 -21.23 5.29
N ASP A 128 5.81 -20.85 5.70
CA ASP A 128 6.94 -21.74 5.85
C ASP A 128 7.57 -21.51 7.23
N PRO A 129 7.22 -22.34 8.22
CA PRO A 129 7.71 -22.18 9.60
C PRO A 129 9.20 -22.46 9.74
N GLU A 130 9.77 -23.34 8.91
CA GLU A 130 11.22 -23.65 8.95
C GLU A 130 12.05 -22.49 8.41
N ALA A 131 11.65 -21.95 7.26
CA ALA A 131 12.28 -20.78 6.67
C ALA A 131 11.87 -19.45 7.33
N ARG A 132 10.90 -19.48 8.25
CA ARG A 132 10.31 -18.29 8.91
C ARG A 132 9.78 -17.27 7.91
N VAL A 133 9.01 -17.77 6.94
CA VAL A 133 8.43 -16.97 5.87
C VAL A 133 6.92 -17.00 5.93
N LEU A 134 6.31 -15.82 6.03
CA LEU A 134 4.88 -15.60 5.89
C LEU A 134 4.64 -14.54 4.81
N PHE A 135 4.06 -14.93 3.67
CA PHE A 135 3.56 -14.02 2.66
C PHE A 135 2.04 -13.93 2.73
N LEU A 136 1.55 -12.71 2.69
CA LEU A 136 0.15 -12.36 2.82
C LEU A 136 -0.33 -11.60 1.58
N SER A 137 -1.63 -11.61 1.35
CA SER A 137 -2.29 -10.79 0.34
C SER A 137 -3.44 -10.01 0.96
N GLY A 138 -3.41 -8.70 0.85
CA GLY A 138 -4.46 -7.81 1.31
C GLY A 138 -5.71 -7.82 0.42
N THR A 139 -5.70 -8.55 -0.71
CA THR A 139 -6.90 -8.75 -1.52
C THR A 139 -7.87 -9.75 -0.90
N GLY A 140 -7.48 -10.42 0.19
CA GLY A 140 -8.34 -11.28 1.01
C GLY A 140 -8.96 -12.48 0.30
N GLY A 141 -8.36 -12.93 -0.82
CA GLY A 141 -8.94 -14.01 -1.64
C GLY A 141 -10.20 -13.61 -2.42
N ALA A 142 -10.63 -12.36 -2.37
CA ALA A 142 -11.72 -11.85 -3.20
C ALA A 142 -11.35 -11.92 -4.68
N GLU A 143 -12.32 -12.21 -5.53
CA GLU A 143 -12.11 -12.15 -6.97
C GLU A 143 -11.62 -10.76 -7.38
N SER A 144 -10.67 -10.76 -8.30
CA SER A 144 -10.15 -9.50 -8.83
C SER A 144 -11.27 -8.75 -9.56
N PRO A 145 -11.54 -7.49 -9.23
CA PRO A 145 -12.47 -6.67 -9.99
C PRO A 145 -12.02 -6.47 -11.45
N TRP A 146 -10.78 -6.83 -11.77
CA TRP A 146 -10.22 -6.85 -13.11
C TRP A 146 -10.56 -8.13 -13.90
N ASN A 147 -11.07 -9.19 -13.22
CA ASN A 147 -11.52 -10.41 -13.86
C ASN A 147 -12.96 -10.24 -14.36
N GLY A 148 -13.26 -10.76 -15.54
CA GLY A 148 -14.63 -10.76 -16.07
C GLY A 148 -15.15 -9.41 -16.56
N VAL A 149 -14.38 -8.35 -16.49
CA VAL A 149 -14.81 -7.00 -16.89
C VAL A 149 -14.83 -6.84 -18.40
N ASN A 150 -16.00 -6.56 -18.94
CA ASN A 150 -16.23 -6.32 -20.39
C ASN A 150 -16.20 -4.82 -20.74
N TYR A 151 -15.32 -4.05 -20.08
CA TYR A 151 -15.16 -2.64 -20.47
C TYR A 151 -14.49 -2.53 -21.83
N ARG A 152 -15.07 -1.67 -22.68
CA ARG A 152 -14.57 -1.43 -24.03
C ARG A 152 -13.92 -0.07 -24.10
N VAL A 153 -12.70 -0.02 -24.62
CA VAL A 153 -12.04 1.24 -24.97
C VAL A 153 -12.91 1.97 -25.99
N GLY A 154 -13.09 3.27 -25.81
CA GLY A 154 -13.97 4.11 -26.59
C GLY A 154 -15.40 4.24 -26.03
N SER A 155 -15.81 3.40 -25.07
CA SER A 155 -17.13 3.52 -24.44
C SER A 155 -17.10 4.53 -23.29
N LYS A 156 -18.24 5.15 -23.04
CA LYS A 156 -18.47 6.10 -21.96
C LYS A 156 -18.97 5.37 -20.71
N TYR A 157 -18.51 5.81 -19.56
CA TYR A 157 -18.87 5.26 -18.25
C TYR A 157 -19.06 6.39 -17.26
N GLU A 158 -19.97 6.22 -16.31
CA GLU A 158 -20.04 7.04 -15.12
C GLU A 158 -18.98 6.54 -14.13
N VAL A 159 -18.05 7.40 -13.76
CA VAL A 159 -16.98 7.10 -12.82
C VAL A 159 -17.09 7.97 -11.58
N THR A 160 -16.69 7.45 -10.43
CA THR A 160 -16.70 8.20 -9.16
C THR A 160 -15.30 8.76 -8.90
N VAL A 161 -15.22 10.05 -8.62
CA VAL A 161 -13.96 10.71 -8.24
C VAL A 161 -13.54 10.25 -6.85
N LEU A 162 -12.33 9.73 -6.74
CA LEU A 162 -11.75 9.31 -5.46
C LEU A 162 -10.89 10.40 -4.83
N ARG A 163 -10.10 11.08 -5.65
CA ARG A 163 -9.26 12.21 -5.26
C ARG A 163 -8.73 12.92 -6.49
N THR A 164 -8.22 14.12 -6.27
CA THR A 164 -7.49 14.89 -7.28
C THR A 164 -6.08 15.17 -6.78
N ASP A 165 -5.10 15.15 -7.68
CA ASP A 165 -3.74 15.60 -7.43
C ASP A 165 -3.26 16.49 -8.58
N ARG A 166 -2.01 16.94 -8.54
CA ARG A 166 -1.48 17.86 -9.55
C ARG A 166 -1.55 17.32 -10.98
N MET A 167 -1.40 16.01 -11.16
CA MET A 167 -1.21 15.38 -12.48
C MET A 167 -2.48 14.73 -13.03
N ALA A 168 -3.38 14.27 -12.15
CA ALA A 168 -4.52 13.46 -12.55
C ALA A 168 -5.68 13.53 -11.55
N VAL A 169 -6.86 13.13 -12.03
CA VAL A 169 -8.03 12.78 -11.21
C VAL A 169 -8.10 11.28 -11.10
N MET A 170 -8.04 10.75 -9.89
CA MET A 170 -8.23 9.33 -9.63
C MET A 170 -9.72 9.02 -9.57
N VAL A 171 -10.14 8.00 -10.30
CA VAL A 171 -11.56 7.62 -10.42
C VAL A 171 -11.77 6.12 -10.21
N ALA A 172 -12.96 5.76 -9.76
CA ALA A 172 -13.39 4.38 -9.62
C ALA A 172 -14.52 4.04 -10.59
N LEU A 173 -14.48 2.84 -11.15
CA LEU A 173 -15.53 2.20 -11.93
C LEU A 173 -15.68 0.75 -11.48
N ASP A 174 -16.79 0.42 -10.79
CA ASP A 174 -17.13 -0.94 -10.33
C ASP A 174 -15.95 -1.69 -9.66
N GLY A 175 -15.22 -1.00 -8.77
CA GLY A 175 -14.07 -1.56 -8.06
C GLY A 175 -12.74 -1.49 -8.81
N ILE A 176 -12.73 -1.04 -10.08
CA ILE A 176 -11.50 -0.70 -10.80
C ILE A 176 -11.15 0.75 -10.52
N ILE A 177 -9.89 1.01 -10.21
CA ILE A 177 -9.38 2.37 -10.16
C ILE A 177 -8.61 2.68 -11.44
N GLY A 178 -8.89 3.85 -11.98
CA GLY A 178 -8.19 4.45 -13.09
C GLY A 178 -7.89 5.92 -12.85
N GLU A 179 -7.34 6.55 -13.85
CA GLU A 179 -7.00 7.96 -13.79
C GLU A 179 -7.53 8.72 -15.00
N ILE A 180 -7.85 9.99 -14.81
CA ILE A 180 -8.05 10.98 -15.87
C ILE A 180 -6.84 11.91 -15.80
N PRO A 181 -5.87 11.80 -16.72
CA PRO A 181 -4.74 12.75 -16.77
C PRO A 181 -5.26 14.18 -16.94
N ARG A 182 -4.57 15.16 -16.40
CA ARG A 182 -5.01 16.57 -16.44
C ARG A 182 -5.28 17.07 -17.86
N GLU A 183 -4.54 16.56 -18.87
CA GLU A 183 -4.72 16.89 -20.30
C GLU A 183 -6.01 16.30 -20.88
N ARG A 184 -6.67 15.40 -20.11
CA ARG A 184 -7.90 14.71 -20.50
C ARG A 184 -9.12 15.14 -19.68
N ILE A 185 -8.97 16.14 -18.81
CA ILE A 185 -10.08 16.69 -18.01
C ILE A 185 -11.04 17.51 -18.87
N GLY A 186 -10.50 18.35 -19.72
CA GLY A 186 -11.26 19.25 -20.59
C GLY A 186 -10.47 19.67 -21.83
N TRP A 187 -11.06 20.54 -22.61
CA TRP A 187 -10.41 21.10 -23.81
C TRP A 187 -9.30 22.08 -23.47
N ILE A 188 -9.44 22.78 -22.34
CA ILE A 188 -8.38 23.60 -21.78
C ILE A 188 -7.70 22.74 -20.70
N THR A 189 -6.40 22.50 -20.87
CA THR A 189 -5.61 21.75 -19.88
C THR A 189 -5.34 22.64 -18.67
N PRO A 190 -5.85 22.28 -17.48
CA PRO A 190 -5.58 23.08 -16.29
C PRO A 190 -4.10 22.94 -15.85
N PRO A 191 -3.53 23.94 -15.16
CA PRO A 191 -2.15 23.87 -14.64
C PRO A 191 -1.98 22.77 -13.59
N SER A 192 -3.08 22.41 -12.91
CA SER A 192 -3.18 21.31 -11.94
C SER A 192 -4.55 20.66 -12.07
N ALA A 193 -4.63 19.35 -11.84
CA ALA A 193 -5.92 18.65 -11.70
C ALA A 193 -6.47 18.73 -10.27
N GLU A 194 -5.68 19.26 -9.32
CA GLU A 194 -6.09 19.43 -7.94
C GLU A 194 -7.31 20.36 -7.83
N GLY A 195 -8.35 19.87 -7.15
CA GLY A 195 -9.60 20.64 -7.00
C GLY A 195 -10.49 20.71 -8.25
N ALA A 196 -10.14 20.01 -9.34
CA ALA A 196 -10.97 20.02 -10.57
C ALA A 196 -12.35 19.38 -10.35
N PHE A 197 -12.45 18.47 -9.40
CA PHE A 197 -13.68 17.76 -8.99
C PHE A 197 -13.69 17.53 -7.48
N ALA A 198 -14.89 17.38 -6.91
CA ALA A 198 -15.04 16.99 -5.52
C ALA A 198 -14.85 15.48 -5.32
N GLU A 199 -14.31 15.05 -4.20
CA GLU A 199 -14.24 13.63 -3.82
C GLU A 199 -15.67 13.08 -3.66
N GLY A 200 -15.95 11.90 -4.26
CA GLY A 200 -17.27 11.30 -4.33
C GLY A 200 -18.14 11.79 -5.49
N GLU A 201 -17.71 12.80 -6.24
CA GLU A 201 -18.45 13.29 -7.42
C GLU A 201 -18.50 12.21 -8.50
N ARG A 202 -19.66 12.07 -9.16
CA ARG A 202 -19.85 11.19 -10.30
C ARG A 202 -19.74 11.99 -11.58
N ILE A 203 -18.89 11.53 -12.48
CA ILE A 203 -18.63 12.20 -13.75
C ILE A 203 -18.67 11.19 -14.90
N GLU A 204 -19.17 11.60 -16.05
CA GLU A 204 -19.06 10.81 -17.28
C GLU A 204 -17.65 10.95 -17.87
N ALA A 205 -17.02 9.82 -18.21
CA ALA A 205 -15.73 9.78 -18.87
C ALA A 205 -15.64 8.60 -19.85
N GLN A 206 -14.88 8.76 -20.93
CA GLN A 206 -14.61 7.71 -21.89
C GLN A 206 -13.39 6.91 -21.45
N LEU A 207 -13.50 5.58 -21.46
CA LEU A 207 -12.35 4.70 -21.26
C LEU A 207 -11.45 4.76 -22.50
N ILE A 208 -10.23 5.24 -22.38
CA ILE A 208 -9.27 5.39 -23.46
C ILE A 208 -8.17 4.33 -23.48
N PHE A 209 -7.90 3.73 -22.33
CA PHE A 209 -6.90 2.67 -22.18
C PHE A 209 -7.26 1.75 -21.01
N ILE A 210 -7.03 0.44 -21.19
CA ILE A 210 -7.13 -0.55 -20.12
C ILE A 210 -6.08 -1.64 -20.30
N ASN A 211 -5.34 -1.93 -19.24
CA ASN A 211 -4.43 -3.07 -19.17
C ASN A 211 -4.75 -3.89 -17.93
N ARG A 212 -5.39 -5.03 -18.12
CA ARG A 212 -5.85 -5.90 -17.01
C ARG A 212 -4.70 -6.55 -16.24
N THR A 213 -3.63 -6.92 -16.94
CA THR A 213 -2.44 -7.53 -16.31
C THR A 213 -1.71 -6.55 -15.42
N LYS A 214 -1.54 -5.31 -15.90
CA LYS A 214 -0.90 -4.23 -15.14
C LYS A 214 -1.86 -3.51 -14.20
N ARG A 215 -3.17 -3.82 -14.25
CA ARG A 215 -4.23 -3.18 -13.48
C ARG A 215 -4.23 -1.65 -13.63
N VAL A 216 -4.18 -1.20 -14.87
CA VAL A 216 -4.19 0.22 -15.24
C VAL A 216 -5.37 0.51 -16.13
N ALA A 217 -6.14 1.56 -15.80
CA ALA A 217 -7.18 2.10 -16.66
C ALA A 217 -6.99 3.62 -16.77
N GLN A 218 -7.18 4.16 -17.98
CA GLN A 218 -7.17 5.60 -18.20
C GLN A 218 -8.46 6.04 -18.85
N PHE A 219 -8.97 7.17 -18.39
CA PHE A 219 -10.21 7.76 -18.83
C PHE A 219 -9.98 9.17 -19.38
N SER A 220 -10.91 9.65 -20.18
CA SER A 220 -10.93 11.00 -20.71
C SER A 220 -12.30 11.62 -20.51
N ARG A 221 -12.39 12.67 -19.70
CA ARG A 221 -13.60 13.48 -19.61
C ARG A 221 -13.73 14.39 -20.85
N LYS A 222 -12.62 14.90 -21.34
CA LYS A 222 -12.57 15.69 -22.59
C LYS A 222 -13.32 15.01 -23.74
N ALA A 223 -13.18 13.69 -23.89
CA ALA A 223 -13.79 12.93 -24.97
C ALA A 223 -15.33 12.82 -24.92
N VAL A 224 -15.94 13.17 -23.80
CA VAL A 224 -17.40 13.18 -23.62
C VAL A 224 -17.97 14.61 -23.63
N LEU A 225 -17.12 15.62 -23.59
CA LEU A 225 -17.54 17.02 -23.71
C LEU A 225 -17.78 17.40 -25.17
N PRO A 226 -18.72 18.33 -25.44
CA PRO A 226 -18.90 18.91 -26.76
C PRO A 226 -17.58 19.42 -27.30
N ASP A 227 -17.29 19.15 -28.57
CA ASP A 227 -16.10 19.68 -29.23
C ASP A 227 -16.29 21.19 -29.48
N PRO A 228 -15.49 22.09 -28.90
CA PRO A 228 -15.61 23.51 -29.10
C PRO A 228 -15.33 23.91 -30.56
N TRP A 229 -14.62 23.08 -31.33
CA TRP A 229 -14.36 23.32 -32.74
C TRP A 229 -15.50 22.84 -33.64
N SER A 230 -16.53 22.20 -33.11
CA SER A 230 -17.75 21.84 -33.87
C SER A 230 -18.65 23.04 -34.15
N VAL A 231 -18.44 24.16 -33.47
CA VAL A 231 -19.10 25.42 -33.77
C VAL A 231 -18.33 26.10 -34.91
N PRO A 232 -18.97 26.49 -36.02
CA PRO A 232 -18.29 27.17 -37.09
C PRO A 232 -17.75 28.51 -36.58
N ILE A 233 -16.43 28.64 -36.58
CA ILE A 233 -15.71 29.88 -36.27
C ILE A 233 -14.93 30.21 -37.52
N ALA A 234 -15.22 31.35 -38.13
CA ALA A 234 -14.57 31.80 -39.35
C ALA A 234 -13.65 33.00 -39.09
N GLU A 235 -12.63 33.15 -39.93
CA GLU A 235 -11.77 34.29 -39.90
C GLU A 235 -12.60 35.55 -40.22
N GLY A 236 -12.54 36.56 -39.36
CA GLY A 236 -13.36 37.76 -39.43
C GLY A 236 -14.58 37.81 -38.50
N ASP A 237 -14.90 36.68 -37.81
CA ASP A 237 -15.99 36.66 -36.84
C ASP A 237 -15.66 37.53 -35.62
N VAL A 238 -16.68 38.21 -35.11
CA VAL A 238 -16.58 38.94 -33.85
C VAL A 238 -17.08 38.03 -32.71
N ALA A 239 -16.20 37.75 -31.75
CA ALA A 239 -16.52 36.89 -30.62
C ALA A 239 -16.22 37.60 -29.28
N GLU A 240 -17.03 37.33 -28.27
CA GLU A 240 -16.71 37.66 -26.88
C GLU A 240 -15.67 36.70 -26.35
N ALA A 241 -14.52 37.21 -25.93
CA ALA A 241 -13.46 36.40 -25.32
C ALA A 241 -13.28 36.78 -23.85
N LYS A 242 -13.10 35.76 -23.01
CA LYS A 242 -12.79 35.91 -21.57
C LYS A 242 -11.31 35.70 -21.35
N VAL A 243 -10.66 36.64 -20.68
CA VAL A 243 -9.29 36.48 -20.20
C VAL A 243 -9.28 35.48 -19.04
N VAL A 244 -8.40 34.47 -19.10
CA VAL A 244 -8.22 33.40 -18.11
C VAL A 244 -6.80 33.39 -17.56
#